data_fba4d37220a6df073441a248f0a2d105
#
_entry.id   fba4d37220a6df073441a248f0a2d105
#
_cell.length_a   1.000
_cell.length_b   1.000
_cell.length_c   1.000
_cell.angle_alpha   90.00
_cell.angle_beta   90.00
_cell.angle_gamma   90.00
#
_symmetry.space_group_name_H-M   'P 1'
#
loop_
_entity.id
_entity.type
_entity.pdbx_description
1 polymer ?
#
loop_
_entity_poly.entity_id
_entity_poly.type
_entity_poly.pdbx_seq_one_letter_code
_entity_poly.pdbx_strand_id
1 'polypeptide(L)'
;LKRQERPNIPELEPAFYDLTEADMDTVFSATNTYFGQEQMTLREIIKALRQTYCSTIGAEFMYIADPAEKRWWQQRLESIRSTPSFTAEKKRHILERLTAAEGLERYLHTKYVGQKRFSLEGGESFI
;
A
#
# COMPACT_ATOMS: atom_id res chain seq x y z
N LEU A 1 9.11 15.07 -4.99
CA LEU A 1 7.74 15.00 -4.49
C LEU A 1 7.76 15.40 -3.01
N LYS A 2 7.18 16.55 -2.68
CA LYS A 2 6.96 16.91 -1.27
C LYS A 2 5.90 15.96 -0.71
N ARG A 3 6.25 15.17 0.29
CA ARG A 3 5.31 14.33 1.03
C ARG A 3 4.33 15.28 1.72
N GLN A 4 3.07 15.27 1.32
CA GLN A 4 2.03 15.98 2.07
C GLN A 4 1.87 15.30 3.43
N GLU A 5 1.85 16.08 4.49
CA GLU A 5 1.44 15.58 5.80
C GLU A 5 -0.01 15.10 5.69
N ARG A 6 -0.24 13.85 6.07
CA ARG A 6 -1.59 13.29 6.10
C ARG A 6 -2.34 13.93 7.26
N PRO A 7 -3.60 14.31 7.06
CA PRO A 7 -4.41 14.76 8.19
C PRO A 7 -4.53 13.63 9.22
N ASN A 8 -4.57 13.99 10.48
CA ASN A 8 -4.90 13.04 11.54
C ASN A 8 -6.33 12.54 11.34
N ILE A 9 -6.52 11.23 11.29
CA ILE A 9 -7.83 10.58 11.14
C ILE A 9 -8.13 9.94 12.50
N PRO A 10 -9.04 10.55 13.30
CA PRO A 10 -9.31 10.08 14.66
C PRO A 10 -9.71 8.60 14.72
N GLU A 11 -10.46 8.12 13.73
CA GLU A 11 -10.94 6.73 13.62
C GLU A 11 -9.81 5.70 13.43
N LEU A 12 -8.60 6.13 13.14
CA LEU A 12 -7.41 5.27 13.07
C LEU A 12 -6.63 5.24 14.39
N GLU A 13 -7.07 6.01 15.38
CA GLU A 13 -6.41 6.06 16.68
C GLU A 13 -7.12 5.16 17.69
N PRO A 14 -6.38 4.35 18.46
CA PRO A 14 -6.97 3.46 19.48
C PRO A 14 -7.88 4.18 20.48
N ALA A 15 -7.52 5.41 20.85
CA ALA A 15 -8.30 6.22 21.80
C ALA A 15 -9.72 6.53 21.30
N PHE A 16 -9.97 6.51 20.00
CA PHE A 16 -11.31 6.69 19.43
C PHE A 16 -12.28 5.54 19.83
N TYR A 17 -11.70 4.38 20.13
CA TYR A 17 -12.42 3.17 20.53
C TYR A 17 -12.28 2.88 22.02
N ASP A 18 -11.97 3.88 22.83
CA ASP A 18 -11.75 3.76 24.28
C ASP A 18 -10.62 2.78 24.67
N LEU A 19 -9.72 2.46 23.73
CA LEU A 19 -8.55 1.64 23.98
C LEU A 19 -7.44 2.49 24.60
N THR A 20 -6.96 2.06 25.76
CA THR A 20 -5.94 2.77 26.54
C THR A 20 -4.58 2.08 26.45
N GLU A 21 -3.55 2.69 27.00
CA GLU A 21 -2.21 2.09 27.07
C GLU A 21 -2.20 0.77 27.87
N ALA A 22 -3.12 0.59 28.83
CA ALA A 22 -3.27 -0.63 29.61
C ALA A 22 -3.73 -1.82 28.75
N ASP A 23 -4.45 -1.56 27.64
CA ASP A 23 -4.97 -2.59 26.76
C ASP A 23 -3.94 -3.07 25.75
N MET A 24 -2.87 -2.28 25.52
CA MET A 24 -1.92 -2.51 24.45
C MET A 24 -1.15 -3.83 24.54
N ASP A 25 -0.94 -4.35 25.75
CA ASP A 25 -0.20 -5.59 25.96
C ASP A 25 -1.13 -6.83 26.07
N THR A 26 -2.44 -6.62 25.90
CA THR A 26 -3.40 -7.73 25.82
C THR A 26 -3.16 -8.55 24.57
N VAL A 27 -3.09 -9.88 24.75
CA VAL A 27 -2.83 -10.84 23.67
C VAL A 27 -4.14 -11.28 23.02
N PHE A 28 -4.17 -11.23 21.69
CA PHE A 28 -5.29 -11.64 20.86
C PHE A 28 -4.88 -12.75 19.89
N SER A 29 -5.86 -13.55 19.47
CA SER A 29 -5.68 -14.47 18.34
C SER A 29 -5.53 -13.68 17.04
N ALA A 30 -4.44 -13.93 16.31
CA ALA A 30 -4.13 -13.32 15.04
C ALA A 30 -4.28 -14.32 13.86
N THR A 31 -4.98 -15.43 14.08
CA THR A 31 -5.17 -16.50 13.07
C THR A 31 -5.92 -16.04 11.82
N ASN A 32 -6.70 -14.96 11.91
CA ASN A 32 -7.40 -14.34 10.78
C ASN A 32 -6.54 -13.33 10.00
N THR A 33 -5.27 -13.21 10.36
CA THR A 33 -4.29 -12.35 9.70
C THR A 33 -3.16 -13.17 9.08
N TYR A 34 -2.38 -12.56 8.24
CA TYR A 34 -1.21 -13.20 7.62
C TYR A 34 0.11 -12.57 8.09
N PHE A 35 0.16 -12.08 9.33
CA PHE A 35 1.37 -11.48 9.91
C PHE A 35 2.42 -12.51 10.37
N GLY A 36 2.13 -13.81 10.22
CA GLY A 36 3.07 -14.90 10.54
C GLY A 36 3.10 -15.31 12.00
N GLN A 37 2.14 -14.87 12.82
CA GLN A 37 1.99 -15.22 14.23
C GLN A 37 0.54 -15.61 14.54
N GLU A 38 0.34 -16.61 15.38
CA GLU A 38 -1.00 -17.05 15.81
C GLU A 38 -1.57 -16.18 16.95
N GLN A 39 -0.69 -15.59 17.73
CA GLN A 39 -1.02 -14.70 18.83
C GLN A 39 -0.17 -13.44 18.76
N MET A 40 -0.78 -12.30 18.96
CA MET A 40 -0.12 -11.00 18.97
C MET A 40 -0.74 -10.09 20.02
N THR A 41 0.07 -9.21 20.59
CA THR A 41 -0.46 -8.13 21.44
C THR A 41 -1.20 -7.11 20.58
N LEU A 42 -2.14 -6.38 21.20
CA LEU A 42 -2.87 -5.30 20.51
C LEU A 42 -1.89 -4.29 19.88
N ARG A 43 -0.82 -3.95 20.58
CA ARG A 43 0.25 -3.07 20.09
C ARG A 43 0.89 -3.59 18.80
N GLU A 44 1.22 -4.88 18.76
CA GLU A 44 1.80 -5.53 17.58
C GLU A 44 0.83 -5.59 16.41
N ILE A 45 -0.44 -5.87 16.67
CA ILE A 45 -1.49 -5.88 15.65
C ILE A 45 -1.64 -4.49 15.03
N ILE A 46 -1.80 -3.45 15.86
CA ILE A 46 -1.93 -2.07 15.39
C ILE A 46 -0.71 -1.65 14.57
N LYS A 47 0.50 -1.97 15.05
CA LYS A 47 1.74 -1.70 14.32
C LYS A 47 1.77 -2.39 12.96
N ALA A 48 1.39 -3.67 12.89
CA ALA A 48 1.36 -4.45 11.66
C ALA A 48 0.33 -3.89 10.67
N LEU A 49 -0.87 -3.56 11.14
CA LEU A 49 -1.92 -2.94 10.33
C LEU A 49 -1.48 -1.57 9.77
N ARG A 50 -0.91 -0.71 10.61
CA ARG A 50 -0.39 0.59 10.17
C ARG A 50 0.73 0.46 9.14
N GLN A 51 1.64 -0.49 9.31
CA GLN A 51 2.68 -0.77 8.32
C GLN A 51 2.08 -1.23 6.99
N THR A 52 1.08 -2.11 7.03
CA THR A 52 0.48 -2.72 5.85
C THR A 52 -0.41 -1.74 5.09
N TYR A 53 -1.30 -1.02 5.78
CA TYR A 53 -2.39 -0.27 5.16
C TYR A 53 -2.26 1.26 5.25
N CYS A 54 -1.39 1.77 6.13
CA CYS A 54 -1.21 3.21 6.33
C CYS A 54 0.18 3.71 5.89
N SER A 55 0.92 2.92 5.12
CA SER A 55 2.27 3.26 4.65
C SER A 55 2.24 4.01 3.30
N THR A 56 3.13 3.65 2.40
CA THR A 56 3.30 4.29 1.08
C THR A 56 2.53 3.60 -0.04
N ILE A 57 2.02 2.41 0.21
CA ILE A 57 1.20 1.64 -0.74
C ILE A 57 -0.24 1.67 -0.25
N GLY A 58 -1.15 2.16 -1.09
CA GLY A 58 -2.58 2.03 -0.92
C GLY A 58 -3.09 0.87 -1.77
N ALA A 59 -3.98 0.05 -1.21
CA ALA A 59 -4.59 -1.07 -1.93
C ALA A 59 -6.10 -1.07 -1.70
N GLU A 60 -6.86 -1.04 -2.78
CA GLU A 60 -8.31 -1.10 -2.78
C GLU A 60 -8.75 -2.49 -3.25
N PHE A 61 -9.02 -3.40 -2.32
CA PHE A 61 -9.42 -4.78 -2.64
C PHE A 61 -10.65 -5.25 -1.85
N MET A 62 -11.12 -4.45 -0.90
CA MET A 62 -12.24 -4.85 -0.03
C MET A 62 -13.58 -4.99 -0.75
N TYR A 63 -13.73 -4.34 -1.93
CA TYR A 63 -14.91 -4.42 -2.79
C TYR A 63 -14.99 -5.75 -3.57
N ILE A 64 -13.93 -6.53 -3.65
CA ILE A 64 -13.89 -7.80 -4.36
C ILE A 64 -14.91 -8.76 -3.73
N ALA A 65 -15.85 -9.25 -4.56
CA ALA A 65 -16.92 -10.11 -4.09
C ALA A 65 -16.44 -11.56 -3.83
N ASP A 66 -15.48 -12.05 -4.61
CA ASP A 66 -14.92 -13.40 -4.42
C ASP A 66 -14.07 -13.47 -3.15
N PRO A 67 -14.46 -14.30 -2.16
CA PRO A 67 -13.71 -14.43 -0.92
C PRO A 67 -12.31 -15.03 -1.10
N ALA A 68 -12.08 -15.84 -2.13
CA ALA A 68 -10.78 -16.46 -2.37
C ALA A 68 -9.79 -15.42 -2.91
N GLU A 69 -10.22 -14.61 -3.86
CA GLU A 69 -9.43 -13.50 -4.39
C GLU A 69 -9.15 -12.45 -3.31
N LYS A 70 -10.14 -12.07 -2.53
CA LYS A 70 -9.97 -11.13 -1.40
C LYS A 70 -8.93 -11.64 -0.41
N ARG A 71 -8.97 -12.92 -0.03
CA ARG A 71 -7.98 -13.54 0.86
C ARG A 71 -6.59 -13.57 0.25
N TRP A 72 -6.48 -13.80 -1.05
CA TRP A 72 -5.20 -13.76 -1.75
C TRP A 72 -4.54 -12.38 -1.65
N TRP A 73 -5.31 -11.32 -1.87
CA TRP A 73 -4.81 -9.95 -1.71
C TRP A 73 -4.40 -9.66 -0.27
N GLN A 74 -5.24 -10.01 0.70
CA GLN A 74 -4.92 -9.86 2.11
C GLN A 74 -3.61 -10.56 2.46
N GLN A 75 -3.48 -11.83 2.09
CA GLN A 75 -2.27 -12.61 2.31
C GLN A 75 -1.05 -11.95 1.68
N ARG A 76 -1.18 -11.48 0.45
CA ARG A 76 -0.09 -10.83 -0.29
C ARG A 76 0.40 -9.55 0.39
N LEU A 77 -0.50 -8.73 0.89
CA LEU A 77 -0.17 -7.46 1.54
C LEU A 77 0.36 -7.67 2.96
N GLU A 78 -0.32 -8.47 3.77
CA GLU A 78 0.00 -8.66 5.18
C GLU A 78 1.30 -9.45 5.40
N SER A 79 1.57 -10.47 4.58
CA SER A 79 2.78 -11.27 4.70
C SER A 79 4.08 -10.46 4.54
N ILE A 80 4.04 -9.42 3.73
CA ILE A 80 5.18 -8.52 3.50
C ILE A 80 4.99 -7.14 4.13
N ARG A 81 3.87 -6.94 4.84
CA ARG A 81 3.47 -5.65 5.44
C ARG A 81 3.56 -4.49 4.45
N SER A 82 3.10 -4.71 3.22
CA SER A 82 3.21 -3.76 2.09
C SER A 82 4.63 -3.19 1.88
N THR A 83 5.66 -3.95 2.29
CA THR A 83 7.07 -3.55 2.19
C THR A 83 7.82 -4.58 1.36
N PRO A 84 7.66 -4.56 0.01
CA PRO A 84 8.33 -5.54 -0.86
C PRO A 84 9.84 -5.33 -0.83
N SER A 85 10.57 -6.44 -0.73
CA SER A 85 12.03 -6.44 -0.83
C SER A 85 12.45 -6.71 -2.26
N PHE A 86 12.99 -5.70 -2.94
CA PHE A 86 13.56 -5.82 -4.27
C PHE A 86 15.08 -5.74 -4.24
N THR A 87 15.73 -6.53 -5.08
CA THR A 87 17.17 -6.39 -5.33
C THR A 87 17.49 -5.02 -5.94
N ALA A 88 18.74 -4.58 -5.82
CA ALA A 88 19.19 -3.31 -6.42
C ALA A 88 18.99 -3.30 -7.94
N GLU A 89 19.21 -4.43 -8.60
CA GLU A 89 18.97 -4.63 -10.03
C GLU A 89 17.48 -4.43 -10.38
N LYS A 90 16.58 -5.07 -9.64
CA LYS A 90 15.14 -4.93 -9.87
C LYS A 90 14.65 -3.50 -9.64
N LYS A 91 15.16 -2.83 -8.60
CA LYS A 91 14.84 -1.41 -8.35
C LYS A 91 15.30 -0.52 -9.50
N ARG A 92 16.50 -0.75 -10.05
CA ARG A 92 17.02 -0.02 -11.20
C ARG A 92 16.18 -0.25 -12.44
N HIS A 93 15.81 -1.49 -12.70
CA HIS A 93 14.94 -1.85 -13.82
C HIS A 93 13.56 -1.16 -13.73
N ILE A 94 12.93 -1.18 -12.55
CA ILE A 94 11.65 -0.47 -12.33
C ILE A 94 11.81 1.03 -12.59
N LEU A 95 12.87 1.65 -12.05
CA LEU A 95 13.14 3.07 -12.26
C LEU A 95 13.35 3.40 -13.74
N GLU A 96 14.10 2.57 -14.47
CA GLU A 96 14.33 2.72 -15.91
C GLU A 96 13.00 2.71 -16.69
N ARG A 97 12.10 1.75 -16.38
CA ARG A 97 10.80 1.64 -17.03
C ARG A 97 9.90 2.83 -16.74
N LEU A 98 9.81 3.25 -15.48
CA LEU A 98 9.03 4.43 -15.09
C LEU A 98 9.57 5.70 -15.75
N THR A 99 10.90 5.85 -15.83
CA THR A 99 11.52 6.99 -16.49
C THR A 99 11.24 7.00 -17.99
N ALA A 100 11.24 5.83 -18.64
CA ALA A 100 10.90 5.69 -20.06
C ALA A 100 9.43 6.06 -20.32
N ALA A 101 8.50 5.62 -19.49
CA ALA A 101 7.07 5.97 -19.59
C ALA A 101 6.86 7.48 -19.45
N GLU A 102 7.39 8.09 -18.39
CA GLU A 102 7.30 9.54 -18.17
C GLU A 102 7.99 10.34 -19.31
N GLY A 103 9.13 9.86 -19.77
CA GLY A 103 9.84 10.47 -20.90
C GLY A 103 9.01 10.46 -22.19
N LEU A 104 8.34 9.36 -22.49
CA LEU A 104 7.43 9.27 -23.63
C LEU A 104 6.25 10.24 -23.50
N GLU A 105 5.62 10.29 -22.34
CA GLU A 105 4.50 11.22 -22.09
C GLU A 105 4.93 12.67 -22.28
N ARG A 106 6.06 13.07 -21.71
CA ARG A 106 6.62 14.42 -21.87
C ARG A 106 6.97 14.73 -23.32
N TYR A 107 7.55 13.77 -24.05
CA TYR A 107 7.87 13.93 -25.46
C TYR A 107 6.61 14.17 -26.29
N LEU A 108 5.58 13.32 -26.12
CA LEU A 108 4.30 13.48 -26.82
C LEU A 108 3.64 14.82 -26.45
N HIS A 109 3.74 15.22 -25.19
CA HIS A 109 3.19 16.49 -24.71
C HIS A 109 3.86 17.70 -25.39
N THR A 110 5.15 17.62 -25.65
CA THR A 110 5.94 18.72 -26.26
C THR A 110 5.78 18.75 -27.78
N LYS A 111 5.75 17.58 -28.42
CA LYS A 111 5.78 17.46 -29.88
C LYS A 111 4.41 17.68 -30.53
N TYR A 112 3.34 17.28 -29.88
CA TYR A 112 1.98 17.26 -30.44
C TYR A 112 1.04 18.20 -29.67
N VAL A 113 1.45 19.45 -29.54
CA VAL A 113 0.67 20.51 -28.90
C VAL A 113 -0.63 20.74 -29.71
N GLY A 114 -1.79 20.66 -29.04
CA GLY A 114 -3.09 20.94 -29.65
C GLY A 114 -3.87 19.73 -30.18
N GLN A 115 -3.30 18.53 -30.20
CA GLN A 115 -4.09 17.32 -30.47
C GLN A 115 -4.82 16.82 -29.21
N LYS A 116 -6.01 16.23 -29.40
CA LYS A 116 -6.67 15.48 -28.31
C LYS A 116 -5.72 14.38 -27.85
N ARG A 117 -5.26 14.49 -26.62
CA ARG A 117 -4.37 13.50 -26.00
C ARG A 117 -5.24 12.54 -25.22
N PHE A 118 -5.05 11.28 -25.50
CA PHE A 118 -5.40 10.27 -24.51
C PHE A 118 -4.28 10.34 -23.47
N SER A 119 -4.63 10.68 -22.25
CA SER A 119 -3.69 10.58 -21.14
C SER A 119 -3.16 9.15 -21.07
N LEU A 120 -1.85 9.00 -20.99
CA LEU A 120 -1.22 7.73 -20.66
C LEU A 120 -1.16 7.52 -19.15
N GLU A 121 -1.93 8.30 -18.39
CA GLU A 121 -2.11 8.07 -16.95
C GLU A 121 -2.53 6.62 -16.72
N GLY A 122 -1.71 5.87 -15.99
CA GLY A 122 -1.82 4.43 -15.86
C GLY A 122 -1.09 3.61 -16.92
N GLY A 123 -0.38 4.23 -17.86
CA GLY A 123 0.45 3.56 -18.86
C GLY A 123 1.65 2.81 -18.25
N GLU A 124 2.02 3.14 -17.03
CA GLU A 124 3.09 2.46 -16.28
C GLU A 124 2.81 0.97 -16.08
N SER A 125 1.55 0.57 -16.09
CA SER A 125 1.18 -0.84 -15.96
C SER A 125 1.46 -1.68 -17.22
N PHE A 126 1.73 -1.03 -18.36
CA PHE A 126 2.07 -1.69 -19.62
C PHE A 126 3.59 -1.88 -19.82
N ILE A 127 4.41 -1.35 -18.91
CA ILE A 127 5.85 -1.36 -18.99
C ILE A 127 6.45 -2.28 -17.91
#